data_171c9db1ee1b7a992fcefdbb62c0de7d
#
_entry.id   171c9db1ee1b7a992fcefdbb62c0de7d
#
_cell.length_a   1.000
_cell.length_b   1.000
_cell.length_c   1.000
_cell.angle_alpha   90.00
_cell.angle_beta   90.00
_cell.angle_gamma   90.00
#
_symmetry.space_group_name_H-M   'P 1'
#
loop_
_entity.id
_entity.type
_entity.pdbx_description
1 polymer ?
#
loop_
_entity_poly.entity_id
_entity_poly.type
_entity_poly.pdbx_seq_one_letter_code
_entity_poly.pdbx_strand_id
1 'polypeptide(L)'
;MCLLDSVLEWNHDFICCQSLSHQAPDHPLRAHDRLGATCGVEYAAQAMAVHGALVAEEAGTPGSPPRAGYLASMRSVVLHVERLDTVLAPLLVRAERISGDANTVLYSFTVHADAHLLLSGRAAVVLNAPLISLDSQQAIS
;
A
#
# COMPACT_ATOMS: atom_id res chain seq x y z
N MET A 1 -7.68 7.59 6.80
CA MET A 1 -7.10 6.65 7.76
C MET A 1 -5.66 6.37 7.38
N CYS A 2 -4.74 6.65 8.28
CA CYS A 2 -3.31 6.41 8.05
C CYS A 2 -2.84 5.31 8.98
N LEU A 3 -2.49 4.17 8.44
CA LEU A 3 -2.05 3.01 9.21
C LEU A 3 -0.54 2.96 9.41
N LEU A 4 0.22 3.60 8.54
CA LEU A 4 1.68 3.57 8.58
C LEU A 4 2.20 4.69 9.47
N ASP A 5 3.21 4.39 10.29
CA ASP A 5 3.82 5.39 11.18
C ASP A 5 4.99 6.11 10.54
N SER A 6 5.81 5.40 9.78
CA SER A 6 7.00 6.00 9.18
C SER A 6 7.46 5.23 7.96
N VAL A 7 8.16 5.96 7.08
CA VAL A 7 8.90 5.36 5.98
C VAL A 7 10.34 5.21 6.44
N LEU A 8 10.82 3.97 6.47
CA LEU A 8 12.18 3.69 6.90
C LEU A 8 13.19 3.86 5.77
N GLU A 9 12.79 3.44 4.56
CA GLU A 9 13.68 3.42 3.42
C GLU A 9 12.84 3.37 2.15
N TRP A 10 13.29 4.04 1.11
CA TRP A 10 12.65 3.93 -0.20
C TRP A 10 13.62 4.33 -1.30
N ASN A 11 13.36 3.83 -2.49
CA ASN A 11 13.96 4.32 -3.72
C ASN A 11 12.93 4.13 -4.84
N HIS A 12 13.35 4.31 -6.08
CA HIS A 12 12.45 4.18 -7.22
C HIS A 12 11.80 2.79 -7.31
N ASP A 13 12.46 1.76 -6.80
CA ASP A 13 12.04 0.37 -6.96
C ASP A 13 11.28 -0.19 -5.77
N PHE A 14 11.42 0.39 -4.58
CA PHE A 14 10.77 -0.17 -3.39
C PHE A 14 10.53 0.87 -2.31
N ILE A 15 9.72 0.48 -1.35
CA ILE A 15 9.49 1.22 -0.11
C ILE A 15 9.41 0.22 1.04
N CYS A 16 9.92 0.63 2.19
CA CYS A 16 9.77 -0.10 3.45
C CYS A 16 9.24 0.85 4.50
N CYS A 17 8.10 0.51 5.08
CA CYS A 17 7.43 1.31 6.10
C CYS A 17 7.32 0.52 7.40
N GLN A 18 7.13 1.24 8.49
CA GLN A 18 6.96 0.64 9.81
C GLN A 18 5.66 1.12 10.42
N SER A 19 5.01 0.26 11.20
CA SER A 19 3.80 0.61 11.90
C SER A 19 3.64 -0.15 13.19
N LEU A 20 3.10 0.53 14.20
CA LEU A 20 2.64 -0.05 15.45
C LEU A 20 1.11 0.01 15.57
N SER A 21 0.43 0.54 14.56
CA SER A 21 -1.02 0.78 14.63
C SER A 21 -1.83 -0.50 14.81
N HIS A 22 -1.27 -1.65 14.42
CA HIS A 22 -1.96 -2.94 14.58
C HIS A 22 -2.21 -3.31 16.05
N GLN A 23 -1.50 -2.68 16.96
CA GLN A 23 -1.64 -2.92 18.41
C GLN A 23 -2.68 -2.00 19.05
N ALA A 24 -3.17 -0.99 18.34
CA ALA A 24 -4.11 -0.03 18.90
C ALA A 24 -5.48 -0.68 19.13
N PRO A 25 -6.04 -0.60 20.35
CA PRO A 25 -7.35 -1.20 20.62
C PRO A 25 -8.49 -0.53 19.87
N ASP A 26 -8.31 0.72 19.46
CA ASP A 26 -9.30 1.48 18.70
C ASP A 26 -9.03 1.50 17.19
N HIS A 27 -8.25 0.54 16.70
CA HIS A 27 -7.94 0.44 15.28
C HIS A 27 -9.22 0.36 14.45
N PRO A 28 -9.36 1.20 13.41
CA PRO A 28 -10.61 1.27 12.65
C PRO A 28 -11.00 0.00 11.92
N LEU A 29 -10.04 -0.89 11.65
CA LEU A 29 -10.30 -2.15 10.95
C LEU A 29 -10.54 -3.33 11.91
N ARG A 30 -10.49 -3.09 13.22
CA ARG A 30 -10.77 -4.16 14.18
C ARG A 30 -12.23 -4.57 14.11
N ALA A 31 -12.46 -5.87 14.23
CA ALA A 31 -13.78 -6.45 14.32
C ALA A 31 -13.74 -7.58 15.35
N HIS A 32 -14.75 -7.67 16.20
CA HIS A 32 -14.83 -8.72 17.24
C HIS A 32 -13.57 -8.75 18.12
N ASP A 33 -13.06 -7.56 18.48
CA ASP A 33 -11.87 -7.37 19.31
C ASP A 33 -10.59 -7.93 18.70
N ARG A 34 -10.54 -8.07 17.39
CA ARG A 34 -9.34 -8.57 16.71
C ARG A 34 -9.11 -7.85 15.39
N LEU A 35 -7.86 -7.84 14.96
CA LEU A 35 -7.45 -7.34 13.66
C LEU A 35 -7.02 -8.53 12.81
N GLY A 36 -7.85 -8.92 11.85
CA GLY A 36 -7.57 -10.06 10.98
C GLY A 36 -6.36 -9.82 10.09
N ALA A 37 -5.69 -10.90 9.70
CA ALA A 37 -4.49 -10.80 8.86
C ALA A 37 -4.77 -10.19 7.49
N THR A 38 -5.98 -10.33 6.96
CA THR A 38 -6.37 -9.71 5.70
C THR A 38 -6.27 -8.19 5.74
N CYS A 39 -6.34 -7.58 6.92
CA CYS A 39 -6.14 -6.13 7.07
C CYS A 39 -4.73 -5.69 6.70
N GLY A 40 -3.77 -6.61 6.69
CA GLY A 40 -2.42 -6.34 6.24
C GLY A 40 -2.34 -5.90 4.78
N VAL A 41 -3.32 -6.30 3.97
CA VAL A 41 -3.42 -5.85 2.59
C VAL A 41 -3.63 -4.34 2.53
N GLU A 42 -4.40 -3.79 3.46
CA GLU A 42 -4.59 -2.34 3.54
C GLU A 42 -3.28 -1.62 3.89
N TYR A 43 -2.47 -2.19 4.77
CA TYR A 43 -1.14 -1.66 5.08
C TYR A 43 -0.28 -1.63 3.82
N ALA A 44 -0.29 -2.71 3.06
CA ALA A 44 0.46 -2.79 1.81
C ALA A 44 -0.04 -1.77 0.78
N ALA A 45 -1.35 -1.61 0.66
CA ALA A 45 -1.94 -0.64 -0.26
C ALA A 45 -1.50 0.78 0.08
N GLN A 46 -1.45 1.13 1.36
CA GLN A 46 -0.98 2.44 1.78
C GLN A 46 0.50 2.63 1.49
N ALA A 47 1.32 1.60 1.70
CA ALA A 47 2.75 1.67 1.36
C ALA A 47 2.96 1.90 -0.13
N MET A 48 2.20 1.23 -0.98
CA MET A 48 2.28 1.42 -2.43
C MET A 48 1.84 2.83 -2.83
N ALA A 49 0.80 3.36 -2.21
CA ALA A 49 0.33 4.72 -2.47
C ALA A 49 1.40 5.76 -2.08
N VAL A 50 2.03 5.58 -0.93
CA VAL A 50 3.11 6.46 -0.48
C VAL A 50 4.30 6.37 -1.43
N HIS A 51 4.67 5.17 -1.87
CA HIS A 51 5.75 4.98 -2.83
C HIS A 51 5.49 5.73 -4.12
N GLY A 52 4.29 5.58 -4.67
CA GLY A 52 3.90 6.27 -5.88
C GLY A 52 3.98 7.80 -5.74
N ALA A 53 3.55 8.31 -4.60
CA ALA A 53 3.60 9.74 -4.32
C ALA A 53 5.05 10.25 -4.21
N LEU A 54 5.92 9.50 -3.53
CA LEU A 54 7.33 9.88 -3.38
C LEU A 54 8.07 9.86 -4.72
N VAL A 55 7.84 8.83 -5.53
CA VAL A 55 8.44 8.73 -6.85
C VAL A 55 7.96 9.87 -7.76
N ALA A 56 6.68 10.18 -7.73
CA ALA A 56 6.11 11.27 -8.53
C ALA A 56 6.67 12.62 -8.09
N GLU A 57 6.81 12.84 -6.80
CA GLU A 57 7.36 14.08 -6.26
C GLU A 57 8.81 14.28 -6.69
N GLU A 58 9.63 13.23 -6.65
CA GLU A 58 11.03 13.29 -7.06
C GLU A 58 11.16 13.54 -8.55
N ALA A 59 10.33 12.90 -9.38
CA ALA A 59 10.35 13.03 -10.82
C ALA A 59 9.54 14.23 -11.33
N GLY A 60 8.80 14.88 -10.43
CA GLY A 60 7.78 15.84 -10.80
C GLY A 60 8.31 17.07 -11.51
N THR A 61 7.62 17.44 -12.59
CA THR A 61 7.80 18.73 -13.23
C THR A 61 6.97 19.75 -12.42
N PRO A 62 7.56 20.91 -12.06
CA PRO A 62 6.79 21.92 -11.35
C PRO A 62 5.48 22.25 -12.09
N GLY A 63 4.37 22.24 -11.35
CA GLY A 63 3.07 22.54 -11.90
C GLY A 63 2.29 21.36 -12.44
N SER A 64 2.90 20.18 -12.53
CA SER A 64 2.19 18.98 -12.93
C SER A 64 1.36 18.45 -11.76
N PRO A 65 0.05 18.19 -11.95
CA PRO A 65 -0.74 17.60 -10.89
C PRO A 65 -0.29 16.17 -10.62
N PRO A 66 -0.33 15.71 -9.37
CA PRO A 66 -0.02 14.31 -9.06
C PRO A 66 -1.06 13.40 -9.68
N ARG A 67 -0.65 12.21 -10.09
CA ARG A 67 -1.54 11.19 -10.61
C ARG A 67 -2.01 10.32 -9.45
N ALA A 68 -3.31 10.11 -9.37
CA ALA A 68 -3.88 9.21 -8.38
C ALA A 68 -3.65 7.76 -8.80
N GLY A 69 -3.25 6.93 -7.84
CA GLY A 69 -3.14 5.49 -8.05
C GLY A 69 -4.33 4.79 -7.44
N TYR A 70 -4.87 3.81 -8.13
CA TYR A 70 -5.95 2.97 -7.63
C TYR A 70 -5.50 1.53 -7.61
N LEU A 71 -5.79 0.86 -6.49
CA LEU A 71 -5.58 -0.56 -6.40
C LEU A 71 -6.60 -1.26 -7.30
N ALA A 72 -6.12 -1.86 -8.38
CA ALA A 72 -6.99 -2.51 -9.35
C ALA A 72 -7.18 -3.99 -9.06
N SER A 73 -6.17 -4.67 -8.54
CA SER A 73 -6.28 -6.09 -8.23
C SER A 73 -5.24 -6.52 -7.22
N MET A 74 -5.58 -7.58 -6.50
CA MET A 74 -4.66 -8.31 -5.62
C MET A 74 -4.60 -9.74 -6.11
N ARG A 75 -3.40 -10.32 -6.09
CA ARG A 75 -3.20 -11.70 -6.52
C ARG A 75 -2.22 -12.39 -5.59
N SER A 76 -2.35 -13.71 -5.52
CA SER A 76 -1.41 -14.56 -4.79
C SER A 76 -1.21 -14.12 -3.34
N VAL A 77 -2.27 -13.64 -2.72
CA VAL A 77 -2.22 -13.24 -1.31
C VAL A 77 -2.14 -14.51 -0.46
N VAL A 78 -1.08 -14.59 0.34
CA VAL A 78 -0.86 -15.71 1.25
C VAL A 78 -0.78 -15.18 2.67
N LEU A 79 -1.61 -15.70 3.53
CA LEU A 79 -1.65 -15.33 4.95
C LEU A 79 -0.97 -16.42 5.75
N HIS A 80 0.05 -16.05 6.52
CA HIS A 80 0.78 -16.99 7.39
C HIS A 80 0.33 -16.90 8.84
N VAL A 81 -0.52 -15.92 9.17
CA VAL A 81 -1.10 -15.75 10.49
C VAL A 81 -2.58 -15.45 10.33
N GLU A 82 -3.34 -15.62 11.40
CA GLU A 82 -4.79 -15.37 11.37
C GLU A 82 -5.11 -13.92 11.74
N ARG A 83 -4.30 -13.30 12.58
CA ARG A 83 -4.56 -11.97 13.09
C ARG A 83 -3.25 -11.21 13.34
N LEU A 84 -3.35 -9.88 13.28
CA LEU A 84 -2.21 -9.00 13.46
C LEU A 84 -2.12 -8.41 14.87
N ASP A 85 -3.23 -8.29 15.55
CA ASP A 85 -3.28 -7.60 16.85
C ASP A 85 -2.52 -8.33 17.97
N THR A 86 -2.22 -9.60 17.80
CA THR A 86 -1.41 -10.37 18.75
C THR A 86 0.09 -10.27 18.48
N VAL A 87 0.49 -9.66 17.38
CA VAL A 87 1.89 -9.48 17.02
C VAL A 87 2.46 -8.37 17.87
N LEU A 88 3.49 -8.66 18.67
CA LEU A 88 4.07 -7.69 19.61
C LEU A 88 5.10 -6.77 18.96
N ALA A 89 5.76 -7.24 17.90
CA ALA A 89 6.77 -6.45 17.22
C ALA A 89 6.12 -5.48 16.22
N PRO A 90 6.84 -4.40 15.85
CA PRO A 90 6.37 -3.50 14.79
C PRO A 90 6.17 -4.26 13.48
N LEU A 91 5.18 -3.85 12.70
CA LEU A 91 4.99 -4.35 11.35
C LEU A 91 5.98 -3.63 10.41
N LEU A 92 6.66 -4.41 9.60
CA LEU A 92 7.46 -3.91 8.49
C LEU A 92 6.72 -4.21 7.20
N VAL A 93 6.32 -3.19 6.51
CA VAL A 93 5.52 -3.28 5.29
C VAL A 93 6.41 -2.90 4.12
N ARG A 94 6.69 -3.87 3.27
CA ARG A 94 7.56 -3.66 2.12
C ARG A 94 6.78 -3.85 0.84
N ALA A 95 6.92 -2.91 -0.07
CA ALA A 95 6.37 -3.03 -1.42
C ALA A 95 7.50 -2.81 -2.42
N GLU A 96 7.61 -3.71 -3.38
CA GLU A 96 8.64 -3.67 -4.40
C GLU A 96 7.99 -3.61 -5.78
N ARG A 97 8.41 -2.64 -6.58
CA ARG A 97 7.95 -2.52 -7.95
C ARG A 97 8.57 -3.61 -8.80
N ILE A 98 7.73 -4.43 -9.40
CA ILE A 98 8.18 -5.52 -10.29
C ILE A 98 8.31 -4.99 -11.70
N SER A 99 7.31 -4.26 -12.16
CA SER A 99 7.27 -3.71 -13.52
C SER A 99 6.22 -2.62 -13.56
N GLY A 100 6.23 -1.87 -14.64
CA GLY A 100 5.21 -0.86 -14.81
C GLY A 100 5.44 -0.03 -16.06
N ASP A 101 4.38 0.61 -16.48
CA ASP A 101 4.40 1.57 -17.57
C ASP A 101 3.73 2.88 -17.11
N ALA A 102 3.32 3.73 -18.03
CA ALA A 102 2.72 5.00 -17.70
C ALA A 102 1.34 4.85 -17.04
N ASN A 103 0.71 3.69 -17.16
CA ASN A 103 -0.68 3.50 -16.73
C ASN A 103 -0.85 2.50 -15.60
N THR A 104 0.03 1.51 -15.49
CA THR A 104 -0.12 0.44 -14.52
C THR A 104 1.23 0.09 -13.90
N VAL A 105 1.25 -0.08 -12.59
CA VAL A 105 2.46 -0.50 -11.86
C VAL A 105 2.13 -1.80 -11.14
N LEU A 106 3.00 -2.79 -11.31
CA LEU A 106 2.90 -4.06 -10.62
C LEU A 106 3.86 -4.08 -9.43
N TYR A 107 3.34 -4.45 -8.28
CA TYR A 107 4.10 -4.57 -7.04
C TYR A 107 4.02 -5.98 -6.49
N SER A 108 5.09 -6.40 -5.81
CA SER A 108 5.00 -7.46 -4.81
C SER A 108 5.10 -6.82 -3.44
N PHE A 109 4.40 -7.38 -2.46
CA PHE A 109 4.43 -6.83 -1.12
C PHE A 109 4.57 -7.93 -0.07
N THR A 110 5.14 -7.55 1.06
CA THR A 110 5.27 -8.41 2.24
C THR A 110 4.98 -7.59 3.48
N VAL A 111 4.45 -8.25 4.49
CA VAL A 111 4.31 -7.70 5.82
C VAL A 111 5.01 -8.65 6.77
N HIS A 112 6.00 -8.14 7.48
CA HIS A 112 6.82 -8.90 8.43
C HIS A 112 6.69 -8.33 9.83
N ALA A 113 7.00 -9.16 10.81
CA ALA A 113 7.28 -8.71 12.17
C ALA A 113 8.47 -9.51 12.66
N ASP A 114 9.53 -8.81 13.10
CA ASP A 114 10.83 -9.43 13.35
C ASP A 114 11.28 -10.17 12.10
N ALA A 115 11.66 -11.44 12.24
CA ALA A 115 12.07 -12.26 11.11
C ALA A 115 10.94 -13.09 10.51
N HIS A 116 9.68 -12.85 10.93
CA HIS A 116 8.54 -13.66 10.51
C HIS A 116 7.75 -12.98 9.41
N LEU A 117 7.56 -13.70 8.31
CA LEU A 117 6.66 -13.25 7.24
C LEU A 117 5.21 -13.51 7.69
N LEU A 118 4.41 -12.46 7.75
CA LEU A 118 3.03 -12.56 8.19
C LEU A 118 2.07 -12.73 7.01
N LEU A 119 2.32 -11.99 5.94
CA LEU A 119 1.56 -12.15 4.69
C LEU A 119 2.36 -11.59 3.52
N SER A 120 1.97 -12.01 2.33
CA SER A 120 2.58 -11.56 1.08
C SER A 120 1.53 -11.56 -0.03
N GLY A 121 1.88 -10.92 -1.12
CA GLY A 121 1.01 -10.91 -2.29
C GLY A 121 1.56 -10.06 -3.40
N ARG A 122 0.75 -9.92 -4.44
CA ARG A 122 1.02 -9.05 -5.58
C ARG A 122 -0.15 -8.14 -5.81
N ALA A 123 0.13 -6.95 -6.34
CA ALA A 123 -0.89 -5.95 -6.60
C ALA A 123 -0.64 -5.26 -7.93
N ALA A 124 -1.71 -4.93 -8.62
CA ALA A 124 -1.66 -4.03 -9.77
C ALA A 124 -2.30 -2.71 -9.35
N VAL A 125 -1.55 -1.62 -9.54
CA VAL A 125 -2.01 -0.27 -9.26
C VAL A 125 -2.18 0.45 -10.60
N VAL A 126 -3.38 0.88 -10.89
CA VAL A 126 -3.67 1.64 -12.11
C VAL A 126 -3.47 3.11 -11.80
N LEU A 127 -2.66 3.77 -12.62
CA LEU A 127 -2.42 5.20 -12.50
C LEU A 127 -3.41 5.94 -13.40
N ASN A 128 -4.23 6.75 -12.78
CA ASN A 128 -5.23 7.49 -13.52
C ASN A 128 -4.66 8.73 -14.19
N ALA A 129 -5.26 9.06 -15.32
CA ALA A 129 -5.18 10.40 -15.84
C ALA A 129 -5.76 11.38 -14.82
N PRO A 130 -5.48 12.69 -14.92
CA PRO A 130 -6.06 13.67 -14.03
C PRO A 130 -7.58 13.50 -13.91
N LEU A 131 -8.12 13.75 -12.72
CA LEU A 131 -9.55 13.58 -12.43
C LEU A 131 -10.45 14.30 -13.43
N ILE A 132 -9.99 15.43 -13.95
CA ILE A 132 -10.72 16.19 -14.98
C ILE A 132 -11.02 15.34 -16.20
N SER A 133 -10.06 14.54 -16.65
CA SER A 133 -10.25 13.64 -17.79
C SER A 133 -11.31 12.59 -17.51
N LEU A 134 -11.33 12.06 -16.29
CA LEU A 134 -12.33 11.10 -15.87
C LEU A 134 -13.73 11.71 -15.85
N ASP A 135 -13.84 12.90 -15.28
CA ASP A 135 -15.13 13.60 -15.21
C ASP A 135 -15.67 13.88 -16.61
N SER A 136 -14.83 14.30 -17.52
CA SER A 136 -15.22 14.55 -18.89
C SER A 136 -15.72 13.28 -19.57
N GLN A 137 -15.08 12.15 -19.33
CA GLN A 137 -15.50 10.87 -19.87
C GLN A 137 -16.85 10.45 -19.31
N GLN A 138 -17.05 10.63 -18.02
CA GLN A 138 -18.30 10.30 -17.37
C GLN A 138 -19.44 11.20 -17.86
N ALA A 139 -19.16 12.43 -18.12
CA ALA A 139 -20.16 13.36 -18.63
C ALA A 139 -20.62 13.00 -20.03
N ILE A 140 -19.75 12.38 -20.83
CA ILE A 140 -20.06 11.97 -22.19
C ILE A 140 -20.87 10.68 -22.18
N SER A 141 -20.59 9.82 -21.26
CA SER A 141 -21.28 8.55 -21.13
C SER A 141 -22.55 8.70 -20.31
#